data_9adffaf75be0869ed6bb74f08f1e14dc
#
_entry.id   9adffaf75be0869ed6bb74f08f1e14dc
#
_cell.length_a   1.000
_cell.length_b   1.000
_cell.length_c   1.000
_cell.angle_alpha   90.00
_cell.angle_beta   90.00
_cell.angle_gamma   90.00
#
_symmetry.space_group_name_H-M   'P 1'
#
loop_
_entity.id
_entity.type
_entity.pdbx_description
1 polymer ?
#
loop_
_entity_poly.entity_id
_entity_poly.type
_entity_poly.pdbx_seq_one_letter_code
_entity_poly.pdbx_strand_id
1 'polypeptide(L)'
;MCIIDRAEEDTSAENGSETGTNESAETQTETAAPAKQVYFDENSTLAWPASGSVILGYSMDKTVFFQTLEQYKYNPAMIIAGEAGEMIGASADGIVTNIEETAQTGVTVTLDMGNGYSAVYGQLKDVPLAIGDFVAQGQTVGYLSEPTKYYSVEGPNLYFEVTKDGEAKDPAVYME
;
A
#
# COMPACT_ATOMS: atom_id res chain seq x y z
N MET A 1 49.84 41.32 -49.99
CA MET A 1 49.50 42.73 -50.19
C MET A 1 48.28 43.03 -49.35
N CYS A 2 48.56 43.50 -48.22
CA CYS A 2 48.00 44.73 -47.66
C CYS A 2 46.53 44.52 -47.25
N ILE A 3 46.16 44.86 -46.19
CA ILE A 3 46.44 45.86 -45.18
C ILE A 3 45.20 45.83 -44.29
N ILE A 4 45.38 45.62 -42.96
CA ILE A 4 45.18 46.64 -41.97
C ILE A 4 43.73 47.19 -42.04
N ASP A 5 43.04 47.24 -41.02
CA ASP A 5 43.06 48.06 -39.81
C ASP A 5 41.94 47.66 -38.92
N ARG A 6 42.20 47.31 -37.64
CA ARG A 6 42.29 48.24 -36.58
C ARG A 6 41.09 49.19 -36.41
N ALA A 7 40.43 49.02 -35.39
CA ALA A 7 39.94 50.03 -34.45
C ALA A 7 39.22 49.27 -33.42
N GLU A 8 39.77 49.15 -32.32
CA GLU A 8 39.79 50.14 -31.23
C GLU A 8 38.41 50.61 -30.88
N GLU A 9 38.26 50.23 -29.68
CA GLU A 9 37.86 51.11 -28.57
C GLU A 9 36.40 51.46 -28.67
N ASP A 10 35.74 51.47 -27.65
CA ASP A 10 35.98 52.08 -26.38
C ASP A 10 34.95 51.55 -25.37
N THR A 11 35.46 51.14 -24.27
CA THR A 11 35.14 51.69 -22.95
C THR A 11 33.85 52.42 -22.86
N SER A 12 32.96 51.90 -22.17
CA SER A 12 32.45 52.53 -20.99
C SER A 12 31.74 51.55 -20.12
N ALA A 13 32.46 51.20 -19.16
CA ALA A 13 31.87 50.92 -17.90
C ALA A 13 31.12 52.15 -17.47
N GLU A 14 29.91 51.97 -17.17
CA GLU A 14 29.24 52.61 -16.06
C GLU A 14 27.97 51.85 -15.80
N ASN A 15 28.11 51.10 -14.79
CA ASN A 15 27.54 51.42 -13.53
C ASN A 15 26.06 51.69 -13.63
N GLY A 16 25.35 50.65 -13.89
CA GLY A 16 23.97 50.53 -13.53
C GLY A 16 23.89 49.73 -12.26
N SER A 17 23.90 50.45 -11.17
CA SER A 17 23.44 50.04 -9.88
C SER A 17 22.50 48.89 -10.00
N GLU A 18 23.00 47.72 -9.64
CA GLU A 18 22.48 46.94 -8.59
C GLU A 18 21.15 47.34 -8.03
N THR A 19 20.15 46.74 -8.50
CA THR A 19 19.18 46.24 -7.57
C THR A 19 19.33 44.75 -7.61
N GLY A 20 20.18 44.26 -6.76
CA GLY A 20 20.13 42.89 -6.37
C GLY A 20 18.75 42.67 -5.82
N THR A 21 17.84 42.28 -6.66
CA THR A 21 16.74 41.54 -6.19
C THR A 21 17.34 40.23 -5.76
N ASN A 22 17.61 40.18 -4.50
CA ASN A 22 17.78 38.93 -3.80
C ASN A 22 16.42 38.26 -3.91
N GLU A 23 16.18 37.63 -5.02
CA GLU A 23 15.22 36.59 -5.10
C GLU A 23 15.79 35.49 -4.23
N SER A 24 15.43 35.59 -2.97
CA SER A 24 15.40 34.46 -2.10
C SER A 24 14.75 33.39 -2.94
N ALA A 25 15.56 32.45 -3.37
CA ALA A 25 15.06 31.15 -3.59
C ALA A 25 14.28 30.83 -2.31
N GLU A 26 13.00 31.01 -2.36
CA GLU A 26 12.13 30.29 -1.46
C GLU A 26 12.47 28.85 -1.71
N THR A 27 13.38 28.35 -0.92
CA THR A 27 13.33 26.96 -0.55
C THR A 27 11.92 26.82 -0.04
N GLN A 28 11.04 26.37 -0.90
CA GLN A 28 9.85 25.71 -0.44
C GLN A 28 10.39 24.56 0.38
N THR A 29 10.53 24.83 1.64
CA THR A 29 10.45 23.79 2.61
C THR A 29 9.05 23.27 2.36
N GLU A 30 8.96 22.22 1.56
CA GLU A 30 7.83 21.35 1.66
C GLU A 30 7.77 21.05 3.13
N THR A 31 6.84 21.70 3.78
CA THR A 31 6.39 21.29 5.08
C THR A 31 5.79 19.92 4.75
N ALA A 32 6.60 18.89 4.90
CA ALA A 32 6.12 17.55 4.86
C ALA A 32 4.92 17.56 5.80
N ALA A 33 3.74 17.36 5.24
CA ALA A 33 2.55 17.17 6.03
C ALA A 33 2.95 16.16 7.11
N PRO A 34 2.64 16.40 8.38
CA PRO A 34 3.07 15.52 9.45
C PRO A 34 2.74 14.10 9.00
N ALA A 35 3.77 13.25 8.94
CA ALA A 35 3.59 11.88 8.52
C ALA A 35 2.46 11.34 9.38
N LYS A 36 1.35 10.98 8.75
CA LYS A 36 0.20 10.44 9.47
C LYS A 36 0.72 9.23 10.22
N GLN A 37 0.71 9.30 11.53
CA GLN A 37 1.15 8.21 12.36
C GLN A 37 0.04 7.18 12.40
N VAL A 38 0.39 5.98 12.01
CA VAL A 38 -0.48 4.83 12.15
C VAL A 38 -0.25 4.22 13.52
N TYR A 39 -1.33 3.82 14.17
CA TYR A 39 -1.30 3.18 15.48
C TYR A 39 -2.36 2.09 15.53
N PHE A 40 -1.93 0.90 15.87
CA PHE A 40 -2.80 -0.24 16.09
C PHE A 40 -2.31 -1.01 17.32
N ASP A 41 -3.22 -1.47 18.14
CA ASP A 41 -2.91 -2.26 19.33
C ASP A 41 -3.92 -3.40 19.53
N GLU A 42 -3.75 -4.16 20.58
CA GLU A 42 -4.62 -5.29 20.92
C GLU A 42 -6.07 -4.91 21.22
N ASN A 43 -6.33 -3.63 21.50
CA ASN A 43 -7.67 -3.10 21.76
C ASN A 43 -8.27 -2.40 20.54
N SER A 44 -7.49 -2.27 19.48
CA SER A 44 -7.96 -1.67 18.24
C SER A 44 -8.87 -2.64 17.49
N THR A 45 -9.83 -2.10 16.76
CA THR A 45 -10.76 -2.89 15.95
C THR A 45 -10.47 -2.76 14.47
N LEU A 46 -10.70 -3.85 13.74
CA LEU A 46 -10.61 -3.91 12.28
C LEU A 46 -12.00 -3.84 11.68
N ALA A 47 -12.17 -3.00 10.67
CA ALA A 47 -13.35 -3.03 9.84
C ALA A 47 -13.29 -4.21 8.86
N TRP A 48 -14.43 -4.74 8.46
CA TRP A 48 -14.50 -5.78 7.43
C TRP A 48 -14.00 -5.23 6.09
N PRO A 49 -12.99 -5.85 5.48
CA PRO A 49 -12.45 -5.38 4.21
C PRO A 49 -13.31 -5.73 3.00
N ALA A 50 -14.20 -6.71 3.16
CA ALA A 50 -15.13 -7.18 2.14
C ALA A 50 -16.47 -7.54 2.76
N SER A 51 -17.52 -7.59 1.95
CA SER A 51 -18.88 -7.83 2.43
C SER A 51 -19.29 -9.30 2.49
N GLY A 52 -18.45 -10.19 1.96
CA GLY A 52 -18.73 -11.61 1.88
C GLY A 52 -18.56 -12.38 3.18
N SER A 53 -18.93 -13.63 3.15
CA SER A 53 -18.74 -14.53 4.29
C SER A 53 -17.35 -15.14 4.33
N VAL A 54 -16.89 -15.50 5.52
CA VAL A 54 -15.63 -16.22 5.69
C VAL A 54 -15.78 -17.66 5.19
N ILE A 55 -14.97 -18.04 4.20
CA ILE A 55 -14.95 -19.41 3.65
C ILE A 55 -13.97 -20.28 4.43
N LEU A 56 -12.79 -19.73 4.72
CA LEU A 56 -11.75 -20.38 5.50
C LEU A 56 -11.27 -19.40 6.57
N GLY A 57 -11.43 -19.77 7.83
CA GLY A 57 -10.95 -18.96 8.96
C GLY A 57 -9.47 -19.18 9.23
N TYR A 58 -8.90 -18.25 9.99
CA TYR A 58 -7.55 -18.43 10.55
C TYR A 58 -7.47 -19.73 11.36
N SER A 59 -6.45 -20.53 11.12
CA SER A 59 -6.19 -21.74 11.88
C SER A 59 -4.72 -22.13 11.80
N MET A 60 -3.98 -21.85 12.85
CA MET A 60 -2.58 -22.20 13.00
C MET A 60 -2.37 -23.30 14.08
N ASP A 61 -3.42 -23.67 14.77
CA ASP A 61 -3.43 -24.75 15.76
C ASP A 61 -3.94 -26.07 15.17
N LYS A 62 -4.76 -25.97 14.10
CA LYS A 62 -5.36 -27.12 13.40
C LYS A 62 -5.27 -26.90 11.91
N THR A 63 -5.23 -28.00 11.16
CA THR A 63 -5.31 -27.93 9.71
C THR A 63 -6.74 -27.77 9.24
N VAL A 64 -6.94 -26.99 8.18
CA VAL A 64 -8.20 -26.84 7.47
C VAL A 64 -8.07 -27.42 6.07
N PHE A 65 -9.18 -27.87 5.50
CA PHE A 65 -9.19 -28.47 4.18
C PHE A 65 -9.32 -27.41 3.08
N PHE A 66 -8.32 -27.33 2.21
CA PHE A 66 -8.33 -26.48 1.03
C PHE A 66 -8.87 -27.26 -0.15
N GLN A 67 -10.08 -26.93 -0.60
CA GLN A 67 -10.79 -27.69 -1.64
C GLN A 67 -10.04 -27.71 -2.98
N THR A 68 -9.53 -26.57 -3.42
CA THR A 68 -8.76 -26.49 -4.67
C THR A 68 -7.51 -27.35 -4.64
N LEU A 69 -6.83 -27.41 -3.51
CA LEU A 69 -5.58 -28.17 -3.37
C LEU A 69 -5.79 -29.61 -2.94
N GLU A 70 -7.01 -29.95 -2.52
CA GLU A 70 -7.35 -31.24 -1.92
C GLU A 70 -6.40 -31.65 -0.78
N GLN A 71 -6.02 -30.66 0.04
CA GLN A 71 -5.03 -30.83 1.10
C GLN A 71 -5.49 -30.18 2.41
N TYR A 72 -5.04 -30.78 3.51
CA TYR A 72 -5.13 -30.17 4.83
C TYR A 72 -3.88 -29.36 5.12
N LYS A 73 -4.06 -28.06 5.39
CA LYS A 73 -2.97 -27.13 5.68
C LYS A 73 -3.35 -26.20 6.81
N TYR A 74 -2.36 -25.64 7.49
CA TYR A 74 -2.57 -24.48 8.36
C TYR A 74 -2.96 -23.27 7.51
N ASN A 75 -3.83 -22.44 8.04
CA ASN A 75 -4.26 -21.22 7.37
C ASN A 75 -3.92 -20.00 8.21
N PRO A 76 -2.87 -19.23 7.83
CA PRO A 76 -2.47 -18.04 8.56
C PRO A 76 -3.37 -16.83 8.30
N ALA A 77 -4.29 -16.94 7.36
CA ALA A 77 -5.14 -15.87 6.89
C ALA A 77 -6.62 -16.21 7.05
N MET A 78 -7.45 -15.19 6.84
CA MET A 78 -8.90 -15.36 6.69
C MET A 78 -9.22 -15.23 5.21
N ILE A 79 -9.96 -16.19 4.67
CA ILE A 79 -10.42 -16.17 3.28
C ILE A 79 -11.88 -15.76 3.26
N ILE A 80 -12.16 -14.60 2.65
CA ILE A 80 -13.49 -14.00 2.60
C ILE A 80 -14.02 -14.10 1.19
N ALA A 81 -15.19 -14.70 1.03
CA ALA A 81 -15.87 -14.79 -0.26
C ALA A 81 -16.23 -13.40 -0.79
N GLY A 82 -16.22 -13.24 -2.10
CA GLY A 82 -16.63 -12.01 -2.74
C GLY A 82 -16.94 -12.23 -4.21
N GLU A 83 -17.09 -11.15 -4.93
CA GLU A 83 -17.28 -11.15 -6.38
C GLU A 83 -16.11 -10.48 -7.09
N ALA A 84 -15.77 -10.98 -8.28
CA ALA A 84 -14.74 -10.31 -9.09
C ALA A 84 -15.15 -8.87 -9.38
N GLY A 85 -14.23 -7.93 -9.09
CA GLY A 85 -14.50 -6.49 -9.21
C GLY A 85 -15.07 -5.85 -7.95
N GLU A 86 -15.33 -6.60 -6.89
CA GLU A 86 -15.74 -6.03 -5.61
C GLU A 86 -14.65 -5.14 -5.01
N MET A 87 -15.04 -3.98 -4.52
CA MET A 87 -14.12 -3.03 -3.88
C MET A 87 -13.68 -3.57 -2.51
N ILE A 88 -12.39 -3.58 -2.30
CA ILE A 88 -11.80 -3.97 -1.02
C ILE A 88 -11.36 -2.72 -0.28
N GLY A 89 -11.88 -2.54 0.92
CA GLY A 89 -11.54 -1.45 1.81
C GLY A 89 -10.46 -1.81 2.83
N ALA A 90 -9.71 -0.81 3.27
CA ALA A 90 -8.73 -1.00 4.34
C ALA A 90 -9.44 -1.28 5.66
N SER A 91 -8.98 -2.27 6.39
CA SER A 91 -9.54 -2.65 7.69
C SER A 91 -9.12 -1.71 8.82
N ALA A 92 -8.01 -1.02 8.65
CA ALA A 92 -7.49 -0.02 9.57
C ALA A 92 -6.63 0.98 8.81
N ASP A 93 -6.30 2.08 9.48
CA ASP A 93 -5.32 3.04 8.96
C ASP A 93 -3.96 2.35 8.81
N GLY A 94 -3.31 2.59 7.70
CA GLY A 94 -2.01 1.99 7.42
C GLY A 94 -1.20 2.74 6.38
N ILE A 95 0.05 2.35 6.27
CA ILE A 95 0.97 2.82 5.23
C ILE A 95 1.36 1.62 4.37
N VAL A 96 1.28 1.78 3.06
CA VAL A 96 1.65 0.72 2.13
C VAL A 96 3.15 0.47 2.21
N THR A 97 3.54 -0.72 2.62
CA THR A 97 4.94 -1.14 2.74
C THR A 97 5.39 -2.06 1.61
N ASN A 98 4.46 -2.78 1.01
CA ASN A 98 4.76 -3.69 -0.09
C ASN A 98 3.56 -3.86 -1.02
N ILE A 99 3.85 -3.99 -2.31
CA ILE A 99 2.90 -4.41 -3.34
C ILE A 99 3.63 -5.42 -4.20
N GLU A 100 3.15 -6.65 -4.23
CA GLU A 100 3.76 -7.73 -4.99
C GLU A 100 2.70 -8.57 -5.70
N GLU A 101 3.12 -9.34 -6.67
CA GLU A 101 2.27 -10.31 -7.33
C GLU A 101 2.85 -11.71 -7.12
N THR A 102 2.07 -12.58 -6.52
CA THR A 102 2.45 -13.97 -6.29
C THR A 102 1.53 -14.94 -7.01
N ALA A 103 2.01 -16.14 -7.30
CA ALA A 103 1.20 -17.16 -7.94
C ALA A 103 0.03 -17.64 -7.04
N GLN A 104 0.21 -17.59 -5.73
CA GLN A 104 -0.77 -18.06 -4.76
C GLN A 104 -1.83 -17.01 -4.44
N THR A 105 -1.42 -15.79 -4.16
CA THR A 105 -2.31 -14.72 -3.67
C THR A 105 -2.52 -13.60 -4.67
N GLY A 106 -2.00 -13.73 -5.91
CA GLY A 106 -2.13 -12.69 -6.94
C GLY A 106 -1.49 -11.38 -6.51
N VAL A 107 -2.08 -10.27 -6.92
CA VAL A 107 -1.63 -8.95 -6.45
C VAL A 107 -1.95 -8.80 -4.98
N THR A 108 -0.92 -8.55 -4.21
CA THR A 108 -0.97 -8.52 -2.75
C THR A 108 -0.41 -7.20 -2.23
N VAL A 109 -1.19 -6.54 -1.39
CA VAL A 109 -0.82 -5.27 -0.74
C VAL A 109 -0.62 -5.50 0.75
N THR A 110 0.48 -5.01 1.28
CA THR A 110 0.77 -5.03 2.72
C THR A 110 0.73 -3.62 3.28
N LEU A 111 -0.06 -3.42 4.31
CA LEU A 111 -0.16 -2.18 5.08
C LEU A 111 0.47 -2.34 6.45
N ASP A 112 1.34 -1.42 6.82
CA ASP A 112 1.83 -1.28 8.19
C ASP A 112 0.81 -0.47 9.00
N MET A 113 0.24 -1.09 10.03
CA MET A 113 -0.74 -0.46 10.91
C MET A 113 -0.12 0.16 12.17
N GLY A 114 1.18 0.02 12.36
CA GLY A 114 1.90 0.47 13.54
C GLY A 114 2.06 -0.60 14.63
N ASN A 115 2.93 -0.37 15.60
CA ASN A 115 3.22 -1.30 16.68
C ASN A 115 3.61 -2.73 16.25
N GLY A 116 4.18 -2.89 15.05
CA GLY A 116 4.52 -4.20 14.50
C GLY A 116 3.34 -4.95 13.87
N TYR A 117 2.14 -4.37 13.86
CA TYR A 117 0.97 -4.94 13.19
C TYR A 117 0.99 -4.61 11.71
N SER A 118 0.70 -5.59 10.88
CA SER A 118 0.54 -5.44 9.45
C SER A 118 -0.69 -6.18 8.96
N ALA A 119 -1.34 -5.63 7.95
CA ALA A 119 -2.45 -6.27 7.25
C ALA A 119 -2.04 -6.60 5.82
N VAL A 120 -2.35 -7.80 5.37
CA VAL A 120 -2.06 -8.28 4.01
C VAL A 120 -3.37 -8.54 3.30
N TYR A 121 -3.51 -7.95 2.11
CA TYR A 121 -4.69 -8.09 1.24
C TYR A 121 -4.25 -8.75 -0.06
N GLY A 122 -4.71 -9.95 -0.32
CA GLY A 122 -4.35 -10.72 -1.52
C GLY A 122 -5.51 -10.94 -2.47
N GLN A 123 -5.18 -11.41 -3.67
CA GLN A 123 -6.09 -11.65 -4.78
C GLN A 123 -6.80 -10.39 -5.28
N LEU A 124 -6.02 -9.31 -5.40
CA LEU A 124 -6.48 -8.00 -5.85
C LEU A 124 -6.19 -7.74 -7.33
N LYS A 125 -6.86 -6.76 -7.87
CA LYS A 125 -6.59 -6.12 -9.16
C LYS A 125 -6.82 -4.62 -9.06
N ASP A 126 -6.32 -3.87 -10.05
CA ASP A 126 -6.54 -2.42 -10.15
C ASP A 126 -6.23 -1.68 -8.85
N VAL A 127 -5.11 -2.03 -8.19
CA VAL A 127 -4.67 -1.39 -6.95
C VAL A 127 -4.25 0.05 -7.24
N PRO A 128 -4.96 1.06 -6.66
CA PRO A 128 -4.67 2.47 -6.95
C PRO A 128 -3.57 3.05 -6.06
N LEU A 129 -2.90 2.22 -5.28
CA LEU A 129 -1.95 2.62 -4.26
C LEU A 129 -0.51 2.43 -4.73
N ALA A 130 0.40 3.19 -4.13
CA ALA A 130 1.85 3.02 -4.27
C ALA A 130 2.49 2.79 -2.90
N ILE A 131 3.67 2.19 -2.89
CA ILE A 131 4.46 1.99 -1.66
C ILE A 131 4.74 3.36 -1.03
N GLY A 132 4.46 3.48 0.27
CA GLY A 132 4.59 4.71 1.04
C GLY A 132 3.28 5.50 1.19
N ASP A 133 2.23 5.15 0.47
CA ASP A 133 0.94 5.81 0.58
C ASP A 133 0.28 5.53 1.93
N PHE A 134 -0.34 6.56 2.49
CA PHE A 134 -1.22 6.41 3.64
C PHE A 134 -2.61 5.99 3.16
N VAL A 135 -3.17 5.00 3.82
CA VAL A 135 -4.52 4.49 3.57
C VAL A 135 -5.34 4.58 4.85
N ALA A 136 -6.44 5.30 4.79
CA ALA A 136 -7.37 5.38 5.92
C ALA A 136 -8.29 4.15 5.96
N GLN A 137 -8.77 3.82 7.15
CA GLN A 137 -9.78 2.77 7.32
C GLN A 137 -10.99 3.04 6.40
N GLY A 138 -11.41 2.01 5.66
CA GLY A 138 -12.49 2.10 4.69
C GLY A 138 -12.09 2.65 3.32
N GLN A 139 -10.88 3.18 3.16
CA GLN A 139 -10.36 3.62 1.86
C GLN A 139 -10.09 2.42 0.95
N THR A 140 -10.31 2.59 -0.35
CA THR A 140 -10.09 1.53 -1.34
C THR A 140 -8.62 1.09 -1.37
N VAL A 141 -8.39 -0.18 -1.10
CA VAL A 141 -7.09 -0.84 -1.27
C VAL A 141 -6.92 -1.38 -2.69
N GLY A 142 -7.97 -1.90 -3.24
CA GLY A 142 -8.02 -2.46 -4.59
C GLY A 142 -9.38 -3.08 -4.86
N TYR A 143 -9.42 -3.91 -5.88
CA TYR A 143 -10.62 -4.63 -6.27
C TYR A 143 -10.32 -6.12 -6.27
N LEU A 144 -11.33 -6.93 -6.01
CA LEU A 144 -11.17 -8.39 -6.00
C LEU A 144 -10.97 -8.90 -7.43
N SER A 145 -9.92 -9.71 -7.61
CA SER A 145 -9.63 -10.36 -8.88
C SER A 145 -10.39 -11.68 -9.03
N GLU A 146 -10.31 -12.26 -10.22
CA GLU A 146 -10.61 -13.68 -10.38
C GLU A 146 -9.66 -14.50 -9.49
N PRO A 147 -10.10 -15.66 -8.97
CA PRO A 147 -9.27 -16.43 -8.08
C PRO A 147 -8.03 -16.97 -8.81
N THR A 148 -6.93 -17.07 -8.09
CA THR A 148 -5.76 -17.76 -8.58
C THR A 148 -6.04 -19.27 -8.68
N LYS A 149 -5.16 -20.01 -9.35
CA LYS A 149 -5.29 -21.47 -9.45
C LYS A 149 -5.29 -22.20 -8.10
N TYR A 150 -4.81 -21.54 -7.04
CA TYR A 150 -4.81 -22.09 -5.68
C TYR A 150 -6.17 -21.99 -4.97
N TYR A 151 -7.07 -21.16 -5.49
CA TYR A 151 -8.39 -20.88 -4.92
C TYR A 151 -9.53 -21.02 -5.94
N SER A 152 -9.30 -21.73 -7.04
CA SER A 152 -10.27 -21.81 -8.15
C SER A 152 -11.60 -22.43 -7.76
N VAL A 153 -11.61 -23.39 -6.84
CA VAL A 153 -12.84 -24.03 -6.34
C VAL A 153 -13.57 -23.13 -5.35
N GLU A 154 -12.82 -22.40 -4.52
CA GLU A 154 -13.36 -21.42 -3.57
C GLU A 154 -14.03 -20.23 -4.27
N GLY A 155 -13.65 -19.97 -5.53
CA GLY A 155 -14.13 -18.82 -6.31
C GLY A 155 -13.48 -17.51 -5.89
N PRO A 156 -13.95 -16.35 -6.41
CA PRO A 156 -13.41 -15.06 -6.06
C PRO A 156 -13.43 -14.86 -4.55
N ASN A 157 -12.29 -14.50 -3.98
CA ASN A 157 -12.15 -14.33 -2.54
C ASN A 157 -11.00 -13.40 -2.21
N LEU A 158 -11.08 -12.77 -1.04
CA LEU A 158 -10.01 -11.97 -0.47
C LEU A 158 -9.16 -12.83 0.45
N TYR A 159 -7.86 -12.83 0.21
CA TYR A 159 -6.87 -13.32 1.17
C TYR A 159 -6.56 -12.19 2.14
N PHE A 160 -6.94 -12.33 3.39
CA PHE A 160 -6.75 -11.32 4.43
C PHE A 160 -5.98 -11.90 5.61
N GLU A 161 -4.80 -11.35 5.85
CA GLU A 161 -3.91 -11.79 6.93
C GLU A 161 -3.53 -10.61 7.82
N VAL A 162 -3.50 -10.84 9.11
CA VAL A 162 -2.97 -9.89 10.10
C VAL A 162 -1.75 -10.51 10.76
N THR A 163 -0.67 -9.75 10.79
CA THR A 163 0.57 -10.18 11.44
C THR A 163 0.95 -9.22 12.56
N LYS A 164 1.58 -9.76 13.59
CA LYS A 164 2.23 -9.01 14.67
C LYS A 164 3.69 -9.44 14.73
N ASP A 165 4.62 -8.49 14.50
CA ASP A 165 6.05 -8.77 14.47
C ASP A 165 6.43 -9.93 13.53
N GLY A 166 5.72 -10.03 12.40
CA GLY A 166 5.91 -11.08 11.38
C GLY A 166 5.21 -12.41 11.68
N GLU A 167 4.52 -12.53 12.81
CA GLU A 167 3.76 -13.72 13.19
C GLU A 167 2.27 -13.54 12.86
N ALA A 168 1.68 -14.49 12.17
CA ALA A 168 0.26 -14.46 11.84
C ALA A 168 -0.62 -14.48 13.09
N LYS A 169 -1.63 -13.63 13.11
CA LYS A 169 -2.64 -13.54 14.16
C LYS A 169 -4.03 -13.75 13.57
N ASP A 170 -4.96 -14.19 14.42
CA ASP A 170 -6.34 -14.36 14.02
C ASP A 170 -7.01 -13.01 13.78
N PRO A 171 -7.36 -12.65 12.54
CA PRO A 171 -8.03 -11.39 12.27
C PRO A 171 -9.38 -11.24 12.96
N ALA A 172 -10.09 -12.34 13.16
CA ALA A 172 -11.41 -12.34 13.78
C ALA A 172 -11.42 -11.79 15.22
N VAL A 173 -10.31 -11.89 15.92
CA VAL A 173 -10.16 -11.35 17.29
C VAL A 173 -10.26 -9.84 17.31
N TYR A 174 -9.87 -9.18 16.22
CA TYR A 174 -9.84 -7.72 16.09
C TYR A 174 -11.07 -7.16 15.35
N MET A 175 -11.89 -8.00 14.74
CA MET A 175 -13.05 -7.59 13.97
C MET A 175 -14.29 -7.38 14.85
N GLU A 176 -15.08 -6.38 14.48
CA GLU A 176 -16.41 -6.16 15.06
C GLU A 176 -17.50 -6.89 14.27
#